data_bc19ff8263b6dd67bd13fda3b36212ee
#
_entry.id   bc19ff8263b6dd67bd13fda3b36212ee
#
_cell.length_a   1.000
_cell.length_b   1.000
_cell.length_c   1.000
_cell.angle_alpha   90.00
_cell.angle_beta   90.00
_cell.angle_gamma   90.00
#
_symmetry.space_group_name_H-M   'P 1'
#
loop_
_entity.id
_entity.type
_entity.pdbx_description
1 polymer ?
#
loop_
_entity_poly.entity_id
_entity_poly.type
_entity_poly.pdbx_seq_one_letter_code
_entity_poly.pdbx_strand_id
1 'polypeptide(L)'
;MYEVRLEPGIMKEYFVGTDDFQRAHQVNAMISANALVRINNGALQIRKAPIRAGRWMMDSGAFSQVTKYGDFIMSPEEYVRIAVRFQDCGDLACIVTQDYMCEPDVIKMLQGMGKKASIKVHQRKTVERYIQIVDQAIKQGLRVHVMPVLQGWDVEDYVDHFHLYRRMLRDEAISRPWIDRFGNEVRNEQGLWGHSFSKHTPIPGWIGIGSTCKRNKNPEVVAQILDAIEPYTNGLKVHLFGYKTTGLKSDRIKDRIYSADSFAYDFTDRLTSRIRKRTDRIKSARNFGHKIVHNNVQTSLAIG
;
A
#
# COMPACT_ATOMS: atom_id res chain seq x y z
N MET A 1 -18.04 22.67 6.93
CA MET A 1 -17.06 21.61 7.31
C MET A 1 -17.87 20.36 7.59
N TYR A 2 -18.00 19.46 6.61
CA TYR A 2 -18.75 18.20 6.81
C TYR A 2 -17.74 17.17 7.37
N GLU A 3 -17.89 16.88 8.66
CA GLU A 3 -17.23 15.70 9.25
C GLU A 3 -17.86 14.45 8.63
N VAL A 4 -17.17 13.82 7.69
CA VAL A 4 -17.51 12.46 7.28
C VAL A 4 -16.98 11.54 8.40
N ARG A 5 -17.80 11.31 9.42
CA ARG A 5 -17.54 10.23 10.39
C ARG A 5 -17.68 8.92 9.63
N LEU A 6 -16.56 8.26 9.39
CA LEU A 6 -16.59 6.84 9.03
C LEU A 6 -17.17 6.12 10.27
N GLU A 7 -18.27 5.40 10.08
CA GLU A 7 -18.84 4.53 11.11
C GLU A 7 -17.71 3.64 11.68
N PRO A 8 -17.45 3.65 12.99
CA PRO A 8 -16.45 2.77 13.57
C PRO A 8 -16.92 1.33 13.44
N GLY A 9 -16.02 0.48 12.98
CA GLY A 9 -16.14 -0.93 13.22
C GLY A 9 -16.62 -1.81 12.09
N ILE A 10 -15.87 -1.96 10.99
CA ILE A 10 -15.76 -3.23 10.24
C ILE A 10 -14.74 -2.96 9.12
N MET A 11 -13.71 -3.80 8.99
CA MET A 11 -12.82 -3.80 7.82
C MET A 11 -13.67 -3.90 6.54
N LYS A 12 -13.60 -2.85 5.70
CA LYS A 12 -14.48 -2.72 4.53
C LYS A 12 -13.96 -3.43 3.30
N GLU A 13 -12.64 -3.58 3.19
CA GLU A 13 -12.02 -4.12 1.99
C GLU A 13 -10.86 -5.07 2.32
N TYR A 14 -10.74 -6.12 1.54
CA TYR A 14 -9.59 -7.01 1.58
C TYR A 14 -9.04 -7.20 0.17
N PHE A 15 -7.74 -6.97 0.01
CA PHE A 15 -7.07 -7.08 -1.28
C PHE A 15 -6.27 -8.38 -1.36
N VAL A 16 -6.49 -9.12 -2.43
CA VAL A 16 -5.75 -10.35 -2.70
C VAL A 16 -4.51 -10.00 -3.50
N GLY A 17 -3.33 -10.25 -2.93
CA GLY A 17 -2.07 -10.04 -3.63
C GLY A 17 -1.96 -10.95 -4.85
N THR A 18 -1.67 -10.40 -6.04
CA THR A 18 -1.58 -11.16 -7.28
C THR A 18 -0.65 -10.49 -8.29
N ASP A 19 0.03 -11.32 -9.09
CA ASP A 19 0.84 -10.85 -10.23
C ASP A 19 0.04 -10.85 -11.55
N ASP A 20 -1.23 -11.24 -11.52
CA ASP A 20 -2.04 -11.44 -12.72
C ASP A 20 -3.34 -10.63 -12.68
N PHE A 21 -3.43 -9.63 -13.54
CA PHE A 21 -4.61 -8.78 -13.66
C PHE A 21 -5.90 -9.52 -14.02
N GLN A 22 -5.81 -10.62 -14.74
CA GLN A 22 -7.02 -11.39 -15.07
C GLN A 22 -7.71 -11.96 -13.83
N ARG A 23 -6.99 -12.09 -12.70
CA ARG A 23 -7.55 -12.52 -11.42
C ARG A 23 -8.31 -11.40 -10.71
N ALA A 24 -7.98 -10.17 -11.00
CA ALA A 24 -8.55 -8.99 -10.35
C ALA A 24 -10.02 -8.71 -10.75
N HIS A 25 -10.56 -9.40 -11.74
CA HIS A 25 -11.95 -9.20 -12.16
C HIS A 25 -13.03 -9.58 -11.15
N GLN A 26 -12.68 -10.37 -10.13
CA GLN A 26 -13.68 -10.98 -9.26
C GLN A 26 -13.38 -10.83 -7.77
N VAL A 27 -12.27 -10.22 -7.43
CA VAL A 27 -11.83 -9.89 -6.07
C VAL A 27 -11.09 -8.57 -6.09
N ASN A 28 -11.11 -7.84 -4.99
CA ASN A 28 -10.23 -6.70 -4.84
C ASN A 28 -8.78 -7.20 -4.87
N ALA A 29 -7.94 -6.59 -5.68
CA ALA A 29 -6.59 -7.08 -5.91
C ALA A 29 -5.53 -6.06 -5.48
N MET A 30 -4.44 -6.55 -4.89
CA MET A 30 -3.20 -5.80 -4.78
C MET A 30 -2.22 -6.32 -5.83
N ILE A 31 -1.78 -5.45 -6.73
CA ILE A 31 -0.96 -5.80 -7.88
C ILE A 31 0.35 -5.03 -7.83
N SER A 32 1.46 -5.76 -7.78
CA SER A 32 2.77 -5.14 -7.77
C SER A 32 3.07 -4.43 -9.10
N ALA A 33 3.67 -3.25 -9.01
CA ALA A 33 4.19 -2.52 -10.18
C ALA A 33 5.15 -3.39 -11.02
N ASN A 34 5.86 -4.32 -10.38
CA ASN A 34 6.74 -5.28 -11.06
C ASN A 34 5.97 -6.19 -12.04
N ALA A 35 4.69 -6.47 -11.77
CA ALA A 35 3.84 -7.25 -12.67
C ALA A 35 3.36 -6.46 -13.89
N LEU A 36 3.45 -5.13 -13.86
CA LEU A 36 2.97 -4.21 -14.91
C LEU A 36 4.03 -3.88 -15.95
N VAL A 37 5.25 -4.29 -15.70
CA VAL A 37 6.40 -4.02 -16.56
C VAL A 37 7.07 -5.31 -17.02
N ARG A 38 7.94 -5.17 -18.01
CA ARG A 38 8.93 -6.14 -18.41
C ARG A 38 10.27 -5.44 -18.51
N ILE A 39 11.32 -6.09 -18.11
CA ILE A 39 12.69 -5.63 -18.39
C ILE A 39 13.14 -6.33 -19.66
N ASN A 40 13.41 -5.55 -20.70
CA ASN A 40 13.92 -6.05 -21.96
C ASN A 40 15.20 -5.28 -22.31
N ASN A 41 16.32 -5.99 -22.44
CA ASN A 41 17.65 -5.40 -22.69
C ASN A 41 18.00 -4.25 -21.73
N GLY A 42 17.69 -4.41 -20.44
CA GLY A 42 17.92 -3.38 -19.42
C GLY A 42 16.91 -2.22 -19.41
N ALA A 43 16.05 -2.11 -20.40
CA ALA A 43 15.02 -1.08 -20.46
C ALA A 43 13.69 -1.56 -19.85
N LEU A 44 13.07 -0.70 -19.06
CA LEU A 44 11.76 -0.93 -18.45
C LEU A 44 10.66 -0.64 -19.49
N GLN A 45 9.89 -1.67 -19.82
CA GLN A 45 8.76 -1.58 -20.74
C GLN A 45 7.45 -1.78 -20.00
N ILE A 46 6.56 -0.79 -20.05
CA ILE A 46 5.21 -0.89 -19.50
C ILE A 46 4.37 -1.80 -20.40
N ARG A 47 3.58 -2.69 -19.82
CA ARG A 47 2.67 -3.56 -20.56
C ARG A 47 1.69 -2.72 -21.39
N LYS A 48 1.51 -3.11 -22.66
CA LYS A 48 0.62 -2.40 -23.62
C LYS A 48 -0.82 -2.93 -23.61
N ALA A 49 -1.02 -4.17 -23.18
CA ALA A 49 -2.33 -4.78 -23.23
C ALA A 49 -3.33 -4.05 -22.32
N PRO A 50 -4.54 -3.73 -22.78
CA PRO A 50 -5.60 -3.22 -21.94
C PRO A 50 -5.93 -4.29 -20.91
N ILE A 51 -5.85 -3.91 -19.65
CA ILE A 51 -6.10 -4.81 -18.53
C ILE A 51 -7.43 -4.40 -17.94
N ARG A 52 -8.37 -5.30 -17.96
CA ARG A 52 -9.61 -5.14 -17.22
C ARG A 52 -9.35 -5.61 -15.80
N ALA A 53 -9.52 -4.73 -14.84
CA ALA A 53 -9.46 -5.04 -13.43
C ALA A 53 -10.77 -4.62 -12.76
N GLY A 54 -11.16 -5.31 -11.68
CA GLY A 54 -12.14 -4.80 -10.74
C GLY A 54 -11.52 -3.68 -9.91
N ARG A 55 -11.83 -3.65 -8.62
CA ARG A 55 -11.18 -2.73 -7.68
C ARG A 55 -9.79 -3.26 -7.30
N TRP A 56 -8.79 -2.38 -7.35
CA TRP A 56 -7.42 -2.80 -7.09
C TRP A 56 -6.56 -1.68 -6.52
N MET A 57 -5.43 -2.06 -5.94
CA MET A 57 -4.33 -1.19 -5.50
C MET A 57 -3.06 -1.53 -6.27
N MET A 58 -2.24 -0.52 -6.56
CA MET A 58 -0.90 -0.74 -7.09
C MET A 58 0.12 -0.77 -5.96
N ASP A 59 0.66 -1.95 -5.67
CA ASP A 59 1.79 -2.12 -4.76
C ASP A 59 3.10 -1.68 -5.43
N SER A 60 4.00 -1.10 -4.63
CA SER A 60 5.30 -0.60 -5.12
C SER A 60 6.26 -1.68 -5.60
N GLY A 61 6.07 -2.93 -5.16
CA GLY A 61 7.00 -4.03 -5.39
C GLY A 61 8.24 -3.98 -4.51
N ALA A 62 8.17 -3.24 -3.39
CA ALA A 62 9.27 -2.97 -2.47
C ALA A 62 10.01 -4.24 -2.05
N PHE A 63 9.29 -5.24 -1.55
CA PHE A 63 9.91 -6.47 -1.07
C PHE A 63 10.83 -7.10 -2.12
N SER A 64 10.34 -7.27 -3.35
CA SER A 64 11.10 -7.91 -4.42
C SER A 64 12.30 -7.08 -4.88
N GLN A 65 12.14 -5.75 -4.98
CA GLN A 65 13.22 -4.89 -5.47
C GLN A 65 14.29 -4.67 -4.40
N VAL A 66 13.89 -4.26 -3.20
CA VAL A 66 14.81 -3.94 -2.11
C VAL A 66 15.60 -5.17 -1.66
N THR A 67 14.94 -6.33 -1.53
CA THR A 67 15.66 -7.56 -1.12
C THR A 67 16.61 -8.08 -2.19
N LYS A 68 16.29 -7.90 -3.46
CA LYS A 68 17.13 -8.38 -4.56
C LYS A 68 18.27 -7.44 -4.93
N TYR A 69 18.02 -6.14 -4.92
CA TYR A 69 18.96 -5.14 -5.47
C TYR A 69 19.50 -4.19 -4.39
N GLY A 70 18.97 -4.26 -3.18
CA GLY A 70 19.32 -3.36 -2.09
C GLY A 70 18.69 -1.97 -2.20
N ASP A 71 17.91 -1.72 -3.25
CA ASP A 71 17.18 -0.47 -3.49
C ASP A 71 16.12 -0.68 -4.59
N PHE A 72 15.30 0.36 -4.84
CA PHE A 72 14.38 0.37 -5.97
C PHE A 72 15.16 0.57 -7.29
N ILE A 73 14.90 -0.29 -8.26
CA ILE A 73 15.41 -0.13 -9.64
C ILE A 73 14.51 0.79 -10.47
N MET A 74 13.27 0.98 -10.04
CA MET A 74 12.27 1.82 -10.68
C MET A 74 12.31 3.20 -10.03
N SER A 75 12.55 4.24 -10.82
CA SER A 75 12.51 5.62 -10.34
C SER A 75 11.07 6.04 -9.96
N PRO A 76 10.89 7.06 -9.11
CA PRO A 76 9.56 7.63 -8.84
C PRO A 76 8.82 8.07 -10.10
N GLU A 77 9.51 8.64 -11.06
CA GLU A 77 8.95 9.05 -12.37
C GLU A 77 8.42 7.85 -13.15
N GLU A 78 9.21 6.79 -13.27
CA GLU A 78 8.81 5.56 -13.96
C GLU A 78 7.64 4.89 -13.26
N TYR A 79 7.66 4.85 -11.91
CA TYR A 79 6.61 4.29 -11.09
C TYR A 79 5.27 5.01 -11.32
N VAL A 80 5.27 6.33 -11.28
CA VAL A 80 4.07 7.14 -11.55
C VAL A 80 3.62 7.00 -12.98
N ARG A 81 4.54 6.95 -13.96
CA ARG A 81 4.20 6.71 -15.38
C ARG A 81 3.44 5.38 -15.57
N ILE A 82 3.81 4.35 -14.83
CA ILE A 82 3.06 3.08 -14.81
C ILE A 82 1.66 3.31 -14.25
N ALA A 83 1.54 3.97 -13.10
CA ALA A 83 0.26 4.25 -12.48
C ALA A 83 -0.67 5.05 -13.40
N VAL A 84 -0.17 6.11 -14.04
CA VAL A 84 -0.92 6.91 -15.01
C VAL A 84 -1.38 6.07 -16.20
N ARG A 85 -0.53 5.15 -16.69
CA ARG A 85 -0.90 4.23 -17.77
C ARG A 85 -2.06 3.32 -17.42
N PHE A 86 -2.17 2.93 -16.13
CA PHE A 86 -3.15 1.97 -15.67
C PHE A 86 -4.28 2.57 -14.82
N GLN A 87 -4.30 3.87 -14.56
CA GLN A 87 -5.32 4.49 -13.70
C GLN A 87 -6.76 4.36 -14.21
N ASP A 88 -6.95 4.12 -15.50
CA ASP A 88 -8.25 3.90 -16.13
C ASP A 88 -8.58 2.40 -16.31
N CYS A 89 -7.72 1.50 -15.81
CA CYS A 89 -7.96 0.07 -15.83
C CYS A 89 -8.73 -0.37 -14.58
N GLY A 90 -10.01 -0.62 -14.70
CA GLY A 90 -10.86 -0.95 -13.57
C GLY A 90 -10.98 0.20 -12.57
N ASP A 91 -11.09 -0.12 -11.29
CA ASP A 91 -11.18 0.84 -10.20
C ASP A 91 -9.87 0.82 -9.39
N LEU A 92 -8.88 1.60 -9.84
CA LEU A 92 -7.63 1.80 -9.10
C LEU A 92 -7.89 2.70 -7.89
N ALA A 93 -7.89 2.11 -6.69
CA ALA A 93 -8.19 2.81 -5.45
C ALA A 93 -7.08 3.77 -5.01
N CYS A 94 -5.84 3.31 -5.10
CA CYS A 94 -4.63 4.09 -4.77
C CYS A 94 -3.38 3.40 -5.30
N ILE A 95 -2.25 4.11 -5.25
CA ILE A 95 -0.91 3.56 -5.42
C ILE A 95 -0.14 3.66 -4.10
N VAL A 96 0.68 2.67 -3.81
CA VAL A 96 1.47 2.59 -2.57
C VAL A 96 2.82 3.28 -2.78
N THR A 97 3.26 4.06 -1.79
CA THR A 97 4.62 4.61 -1.79
C THR A 97 5.68 3.52 -1.97
N GLN A 98 6.77 3.85 -2.65
CA GLN A 98 7.99 3.02 -2.65
C GLN A 98 8.63 3.07 -1.25
N ASP A 99 8.24 2.16 -0.38
CA ASP A 99 8.61 2.11 1.02
C ASP A 99 9.76 1.16 1.31
N TYR A 100 10.55 1.44 2.34
CA TYR A 100 11.66 0.59 2.78
C TYR A 100 11.28 -0.12 4.07
N MET A 101 11.18 -1.44 3.99
CA MET A 101 10.77 -2.32 5.09
C MET A 101 11.72 -2.23 6.29
N CYS A 102 11.16 -2.23 7.51
CA CYS A 102 11.89 -2.07 8.76
C CYS A 102 12.04 -3.38 9.57
N GLU A 103 11.72 -4.53 8.99
CA GLU A 103 11.96 -5.82 9.63
C GLU A 103 13.44 -6.03 9.90
N PRO A 104 13.83 -6.48 11.12
CA PRO A 104 15.23 -6.65 11.51
C PRO A 104 16.06 -7.54 10.57
N ASP A 105 15.44 -8.60 10.04
CA ASP A 105 16.11 -9.51 9.10
C ASP A 105 16.34 -8.86 7.74
N VAL A 106 15.43 -8.00 7.27
CA VAL A 106 15.63 -7.22 6.04
C VAL A 106 16.76 -6.21 6.23
N ILE A 107 16.76 -5.49 7.34
CA ILE A 107 17.84 -4.54 7.68
C ILE A 107 19.19 -5.26 7.73
N LYS A 108 19.27 -6.38 8.46
CA LYS A 108 20.50 -7.18 8.56
C LYS A 108 20.98 -7.71 7.20
N MET A 109 20.06 -8.17 6.37
CA MET A 109 20.37 -8.63 5.01
C MET A 109 20.98 -7.51 4.17
N LEU A 110 20.39 -6.30 4.20
CA LEU A 110 20.87 -5.15 3.45
C LEU A 110 22.24 -4.66 3.94
N GLN A 111 22.46 -4.69 5.26
CA GLN A 111 23.79 -4.43 5.83
C GLN A 111 24.83 -5.43 5.32
N GLY A 112 24.46 -6.72 5.23
CA GLY A 112 25.29 -7.77 4.62
C GLY A 112 25.59 -7.53 3.13
N MET A 113 24.74 -6.80 2.41
CA MET A 113 24.95 -6.33 1.05
C MET A 113 25.79 -5.02 0.97
N GLY A 114 26.34 -4.54 2.08
CA GLY A 114 27.10 -3.29 2.16
C GLY A 114 26.22 -2.01 2.09
N LYS A 115 24.90 -2.14 2.30
CA LYS A 115 23.99 -1.00 2.28
C LYS A 115 23.88 -0.35 3.66
N LYS A 116 23.81 0.98 3.71
CA LYS A 116 23.44 1.70 4.93
C LYS A 116 21.95 1.45 5.20
N ALA A 117 21.64 0.55 6.13
CA ALA A 117 20.29 0.18 6.50
C ALA A 117 20.10 0.27 8.02
N SER A 118 19.06 0.94 8.44
CA SER A 118 18.52 0.99 9.79
C SER A 118 17.06 1.47 9.72
N ILE A 119 16.31 1.34 10.79
CA ILE A 119 14.92 1.83 10.85
C ILE A 119 14.86 3.31 10.44
N LYS A 120 15.66 4.15 11.05
CA LYS A 120 15.69 5.61 10.76
C LYS A 120 16.08 5.93 9.32
N VAL A 121 17.03 5.18 8.73
CA VAL A 121 17.42 5.35 7.32
C VAL A 121 16.27 4.95 6.40
N HIS A 122 15.61 3.82 6.68
CA HIS A 122 14.49 3.34 5.89
C HIS A 122 13.28 4.26 5.98
N GLN A 123 12.97 4.76 7.18
CA GLN A 123 11.92 5.75 7.39
C GLN A 123 12.16 7.01 6.57
N ARG A 124 13.38 7.58 6.65
CA ARG A 124 13.74 8.77 5.86
C ARG A 124 13.62 8.53 4.37
N LYS A 125 14.18 7.44 3.86
CA LYS A 125 14.08 7.07 2.43
C LYS A 125 12.63 6.90 1.98
N THR A 126 11.78 6.31 2.82
CA THR A 126 10.35 6.14 2.52
C THR A 126 9.66 7.50 2.36
N VAL A 127 9.92 8.47 3.24
CA VAL A 127 9.36 9.82 3.11
C VAL A 127 9.90 10.55 1.88
N GLU A 128 11.21 10.46 1.62
CA GLU A 128 11.83 11.05 0.42
C GLU A 128 11.19 10.49 -0.87
N ARG A 129 10.97 9.18 -0.95
CA ARG A 129 10.27 8.54 -2.07
C ARG A 129 8.83 9.00 -2.19
N TYR A 130 8.11 9.12 -1.07
CA TYR A 130 6.74 9.63 -1.07
C TYR A 130 6.68 11.04 -1.67
N ILE A 131 7.53 11.95 -1.23
CA ILE A 131 7.61 13.33 -1.74
C ILE A 131 7.87 13.33 -3.25
N GLN A 132 8.85 12.54 -3.71
CA GLN A 132 9.19 12.43 -5.13
C GLN A 132 8.02 11.84 -5.95
N ILE A 133 7.33 10.82 -5.43
CA ILE A 133 6.18 10.20 -6.10
C ILE A 133 5.02 11.18 -6.20
N VAL A 134 4.72 11.94 -5.14
CA VAL A 134 3.67 12.96 -5.15
C VAL A 134 3.98 14.07 -6.17
N ASP A 135 5.23 14.55 -6.19
CA ASP A 135 5.68 15.53 -7.19
C ASP A 135 5.48 14.99 -8.62
N GLN A 136 5.88 13.76 -8.88
CA GLN A 136 5.67 13.13 -10.18
C GLN A 136 4.20 12.86 -10.49
N ALA A 137 3.39 12.50 -9.49
CA ALA A 137 1.96 12.29 -9.62
C ALA A 137 1.25 13.57 -10.09
N ILE A 138 1.61 14.69 -9.49
CA ILE A 138 1.10 16.01 -9.88
C ILE A 138 1.52 16.36 -11.32
N LYS A 139 2.82 16.24 -11.63
CA LYS A 139 3.38 16.54 -12.96
C LYS A 139 2.78 15.69 -14.07
N GLN A 140 2.56 14.41 -13.82
CA GLN A 140 2.07 13.46 -14.82
C GLN A 140 0.54 13.34 -14.86
N GLY A 141 -0.19 14.02 -13.96
CA GLY A 141 -1.64 14.02 -13.89
C GLY A 141 -2.23 12.70 -13.43
N LEU A 142 -1.61 12.07 -12.43
CA LEU A 142 -2.18 10.93 -11.73
C LEU A 142 -3.44 11.39 -10.97
N ARG A 143 -4.53 10.62 -11.08
CA ARG A 143 -5.84 10.99 -10.51
C ARG A 143 -6.22 10.19 -9.27
N VAL A 144 -5.40 9.22 -8.88
CA VAL A 144 -5.63 8.39 -7.71
C VAL A 144 -4.70 8.80 -6.56
N HIS A 145 -5.09 8.40 -5.36
CA HIS A 145 -4.35 8.70 -4.15
C HIS A 145 -2.98 8.02 -4.12
N VAL A 146 -1.95 8.71 -3.64
CA VAL A 146 -0.66 8.13 -3.27
C VAL A 146 -0.71 7.82 -1.78
N MET A 147 -0.71 6.54 -1.42
CA MET A 147 -0.77 6.09 -0.03
C MET A 147 0.60 6.23 0.64
N PRO A 148 0.75 7.11 1.66
CA PRO A 148 1.93 7.09 2.50
C PRO A 148 1.97 5.81 3.32
N VAL A 149 3.18 5.33 3.66
CA VAL A 149 3.38 4.09 4.43
C VAL A 149 4.20 4.39 5.68
N LEU A 150 3.63 4.10 6.84
CA LEU A 150 4.38 4.11 8.09
C LEU A 150 5.15 2.79 8.21
N GLN A 151 6.44 2.89 8.44
CA GLN A 151 7.36 1.78 8.61
C GLN A 151 8.04 1.87 9.98
N GLY A 152 8.15 0.76 10.67
CA GLY A 152 8.78 0.65 11.97
C GLY A 152 8.93 -0.80 12.40
N TRP A 153 9.56 -1.01 13.55
CA TRP A 153 9.57 -2.31 14.20
C TRP A 153 8.97 -2.22 15.60
N ASP A 154 9.42 -1.31 16.44
CA ASP A 154 8.79 -1.04 17.72
C ASP A 154 7.66 -0.02 17.58
N VAL A 155 6.76 0.04 18.56
CA VAL A 155 5.56 0.90 18.51
C VAL A 155 5.94 2.37 18.29
N GLU A 156 6.97 2.82 19.00
CA GLU A 156 7.49 4.19 18.95
C GLU A 156 8.02 4.55 17.56
N ASP A 157 8.56 3.59 16.81
CA ASP A 157 9.05 3.82 15.45
C ASP A 157 7.95 4.34 14.52
N TYR A 158 6.71 3.84 14.66
CA TYR A 158 5.58 4.27 13.83
C TYR A 158 5.15 5.70 14.15
N VAL A 159 5.14 6.08 15.41
CA VAL A 159 4.87 7.45 15.87
C VAL A 159 5.97 8.40 15.37
N ASP A 160 7.24 8.02 15.55
CA ASP A 160 8.39 8.78 15.06
C ASP A 160 8.35 8.97 13.54
N HIS A 161 7.96 7.91 12.81
CA HIS A 161 7.84 7.97 11.36
C HIS A 161 6.71 8.90 10.92
N PHE A 162 5.58 8.90 11.63
CA PHE A 162 4.52 9.87 11.39
C PHE A 162 5.03 11.31 11.55
N HIS A 163 5.72 11.59 12.66
CA HIS A 163 6.29 12.93 12.90
C HIS A 163 7.37 13.30 11.88
N LEU A 164 8.16 12.33 11.39
CA LEU A 164 9.12 12.55 10.31
C LEU A 164 8.42 12.97 9.02
N TYR A 165 7.35 12.28 8.63
CA TYR A 165 6.52 12.69 7.51
C TYR A 165 6.03 14.14 7.67
N ARG A 166 5.37 14.47 8.78
CA ARG A 166 4.85 15.83 9.03
C ARG A 166 5.94 16.90 8.88
N ARG A 167 7.11 16.65 9.44
CA ARG A 167 8.23 17.61 9.38
C ARG A 167 8.72 17.76 7.95
N MET A 168 9.09 16.66 7.27
CA MET A 168 9.66 16.72 5.93
C MET A 168 8.70 17.30 4.89
N LEU A 169 7.43 16.98 5.01
CA LEU A 169 6.42 17.49 4.09
C LEU A 169 6.14 19.00 4.32
N ARG A 170 6.12 19.44 5.57
CA ARG A 170 6.03 20.87 5.86
C ARG A 170 7.23 21.63 5.29
N ASP A 171 8.43 21.10 5.49
CA ASP A 171 9.67 21.72 5.02
C ASP A 171 9.69 21.76 3.47
N GLU A 172 9.20 20.72 2.79
CA GLU A 172 9.05 20.69 1.34
C GLU A 172 8.03 21.71 0.84
N ALA A 173 6.86 21.80 1.49
CA ALA A 173 5.79 22.75 1.10
C ALA A 173 6.22 24.22 1.27
N ILE A 174 7.14 24.50 2.19
CA ILE A 174 7.71 25.83 2.36
C ILE A 174 8.80 26.11 1.31
N SER A 175 9.58 25.09 0.94
CA SER A 175 10.75 25.25 0.09
C SER A 175 10.42 25.53 -1.38
N ARG A 176 9.30 24.96 -1.87
CA ARG A 176 8.88 25.14 -3.25
C ARG A 176 7.39 24.87 -3.47
N PRO A 177 6.75 25.56 -4.43
CA PRO A 177 5.39 25.18 -4.86
C PRO A 177 5.44 23.87 -5.66
N TRP A 178 4.37 23.09 -5.57
CA TRP A 178 4.17 21.97 -6.49
C TRP A 178 3.46 22.44 -7.74
N ILE A 179 3.99 22.09 -8.89
CA ILE A 179 3.50 22.56 -10.19
C ILE A 179 2.86 21.39 -10.95
N ASP A 180 1.61 21.56 -11.36
CA ASP A 180 0.90 20.56 -12.14
C ASP A 180 1.39 20.50 -13.61
N ARG A 181 0.85 19.57 -14.39
CA ARG A 181 1.19 19.40 -15.81
C ARG A 181 0.78 20.59 -16.71
N PHE A 182 0.00 21.52 -16.19
CA PHE A 182 -0.43 22.73 -16.90
C PHE A 182 0.33 23.97 -16.43
N GLY A 183 1.31 23.82 -15.55
CA GLY A 183 2.09 24.92 -14.99
C GLY A 183 1.43 25.65 -13.83
N ASN A 184 0.32 25.15 -13.27
CA ASN A 184 -0.36 25.78 -12.16
C ASN A 184 0.23 25.35 -10.81
N GLU A 185 0.31 26.27 -9.86
CA GLU A 185 0.67 25.94 -8.49
C GLU A 185 -0.46 25.11 -7.84
N VAL A 186 -0.06 23.97 -7.28
CA VAL A 186 -0.94 23.10 -6.51
C VAL A 186 -0.67 23.32 -5.03
N ARG A 187 -1.60 23.96 -4.35
CA ARG A 187 -1.57 24.14 -2.89
C ARG A 187 -2.32 22.99 -2.24
N ASN A 188 -1.66 22.36 -1.29
CA ASN A 188 -2.30 21.37 -0.45
C ASN A 188 -2.77 22.03 0.85
N GLU A 189 -3.99 22.59 0.86
CA GLU A 189 -4.57 23.26 2.01
C GLU A 189 -4.93 22.30 3.16
N GLN A 190 -5.03 21.00 2.89
CA GLN A 190 -5.49 20.00 3.87
C GLN A 190 -4.36 19.21 4.54
N GLY A 191 -3.11 19.69 4.40
CA GLY A 191 -1.98 18.92 4.95
C GLY A 191 -1.80 17.60 4.20
N LEU A 192 -0.64 17.25 4.05
CA LEU A 192 0.11 16.30 3.25
C LEU A 192 -0.30 14.83 3.29
N TRP A 193 -1.38 14.52 3.96
CA TRP A 193 -1.92 13.18 4.12
C TRP A 193 -3.12 12.99 3.22
N GLY A 194 -2.88 12.42 2.07
CA GLY A 194 -3.94 12.02 1.19
C GLY A 194 -4.26 13.03 0.11
N HIS A 195 -3.35 13.19 -0.84
CA HIS A 195 -3.71 13.80 -2.10
C HIS A 195 -4.81 13.00 -2.79
N SER A 196 -6.04 13.45 -2.63
CA SER A 196 -7.10 13.14 -3.56
C SER A 196 -7.09 14.22 -4.62
N PHE A 197 -6.75 13.88 -5.84
CA PHE A 197 -6.83 14.80 -7.00
C PHE A 197 -8.28 15.05 -7.46
N SER A 198 -9.25 14.53 -6.73
CA SER A 198 -10.66 14.82 -6.99
C SER A 198 -11.02 16.19 -6.41
N LYS A 199 -11.25 17.17 -7.27
CA LYS A 199 -11.71 18.52 -6.90
C LYS A 199 -13.11 18.55 -6.24
N HIS A 200 -13.82 17.43 -6.16
CA HIS A 200 -15.27 17.45 -5.91
C HIS A 200 -15.75 16.72 -4.65
N THR A 201 -14.91 15.95 -3.98
CA THR A 201 -15.30 15.29 -2.73
C THR A 201 -14.06 15.06 -1.85
N PRO A 202 -14.07 15.44 -0.57
CA PRO A 202 -13.04 15.05 0.37
C PRO A 202 -13.16 13.53 0.61
N ILE A 203 -12.44 12.72 -0.18
CA ILE A 203 -12.34 11.29 0.05
C ILE A 203 -11.30 11.12 1.15
N PRO A 204 -11.60 10.39 2.23
CA PRO A 204 -10.62 10.09 3.26
C PRO A 204 -9.38 9.47 2.62
N GLY A 205 -8.21 10.04 2.90
CA GLY A 205 -6.95 9.53 2.40
C GLY A 205 -6.63 8.14 2.94
N TRP A 206 -5.79 7.41 2.24
CA TRP A 206 -5.25 6.14 2.70
C TRP A 206 -3.95 6.36 3.47
N ILE A 207 -3.72 5.53 4.49
CA ILE A 207 -2.42 5.38 5.13
C ILE A 207 -2.11 3.90 5.32
N GLY A 208 -0.94 3.49 4.92
CA GLY A 208 -0.48 2.11 5.03
C GLY A 208 0.39 1.90 6.28
N ILE A 209 0.28 0.75 6.91
CA ILE A 209 1.12 0.32 8.02
C ILE A 209 1.92 -0.89 7.54
N GLY A 210 3.22 -0.67 7.33
CA GLY A 210 4.14 -1.68 6.86
C GLY A 210 4.74 -2.52 7.99
N SER A 211 5.59 -3.49 7.63
CA SER A 211 6.25 -4.41 8.55
C SER A 211 5.29 -5.19 9.49
N THR A 212 4.01 -5.33 9.10
CA THR A 212 3.00 -6.07 9.87
C THR A 212 2.88 -7.54 9.47
N CYS A 213 3.38 -7.92 8.30
CA CYS A 213 3.23 -9.28 7.75
C CYS A 213 3.81 -10.37 8.65
N LYS A 214 4.88 -10.11 9.40
CA LYS A 214 5.50 -11.05 10.35
C LYS A 214 4.82 -11.09 11.72
N ARG A 215 3.90 -10.18 11.99
CA ARG A 215 3.19 -10.03 13.26
C ARG A 215 1.81 -10.70 13.29
N ASN A 216 1.45 -11.43 12.26
CA ASN A 216 0.17 -12.14 12.15
C ASN A 216 -0.12 -13.13 13.30
N LYS A 217 0.93 -13.63 13.97
CA LYS A 217 0.83 -14.51 15.14
C LYS A 217 0.77 -13.75 16.47
N ASN A 218 1.02 -12.45 16.45
CA ASN A 218 0.98 -11.59 17.63
C ASN A 218 0.12 -10.35 17.35
N PRO A 219 -1.22 -10.49 17.31
CA PRO A 219 -2.13 -9.41 17.02
C PRO A 219 -2.07 -8.28 18.04
N GLU A 220 -1.66 -8.57 19.28
CA GLU A 220 -1.55 -7.57 20.34
C GLU A 220 -0.54 -6.47 20.01
N VAL A 221 0.62 -6.83 19.44
CA VAL A 221 1.60 -5.82 19.00
C VAL A 221 1.03 -4.92 17.89
N VAL A 222 0.25 -5.49 16.97
CA VAL A 222 -0.39 -4.69 15.92
C VAL A 222 -1.47 -3.77 16.52
N ALA A 223 -2.23 -4.26 17.52
CA ALA A 223 -3.19 -3.42 18.23
C ALA A 223 -2.51 -2.26 18.96
N GLN A 224 -1.37 -2.49 19.63
CA GLN A 224 -0.58 -1.43 20.27
C GLN A 224 -0.05 -0.40 19.27
N ILE A 225 0.40 -0.82 18.07
CA ILE A 225 0.78 0.10 16.99
C ILE A 225 -0.43 0.96 16.59
N LEU A 226 -1.59 0.35 16.39
CA LEU A 226 -2.82 1.07 16.04
C LEU A 226 -3.24 2.04 17.16
N ASP A 227 -3.13 1.64 18.44
CA ASP A 227 -3.38 2.52 19.60
C ASP A 227 -2.50 3.77 19.56
N ALA A 228 -1.20 3.58 19.31
CA ALA A 228 -0.23 4.66 19.32
C ALA A 228 -0.39 5.65 18.15
N ILE A 229 -0.85 5.17 16.99
CA ILE A 229 -1.02 6.02 15.79
C ILE A 229 -2.44 6.57 15.63
N GLU A 230 -3.43 6.06 16.35
CA GLU A 230 -4.83 6.49 16.23
C GLU A 230 -5.04 8.00 16.36
N PRO A 231 -4.39 8.72 17.30
CA PRO A 231 -4.54 10.17 17.40
C PRO A 231 -4.14 10.93 16.13
N TYR A 232 -3.35 10.30 15.26
CA TYR A 232 -2.79 10.89 14.05
C TYR A 232 -3.45 10.42 12.76
N THR A 233 -4.15 9.27 12.81
CA THR A 233 -4.75 8.62 11.64
C THR A 233 -6.27 8.68 11.64
N ASN A 234 -6.87 9.37 12.60
CA ASN A 234 -8.32 9.53 12.69
C ASN A 234 -8.88 10.14 11.40
N GLY A 235 -9.90 9.51 10.85
CA GLY A 235 -10.52 9.91 9.57
C GLY A 235 -9.80 9.39 8.33
N LEU A 236 -8.66 8.69 8.46
CA LEU A 236 -7.95 8.06 7.35
C LEU A 236 -8.37 6.59 7.16
N LYS A 237 -8.23 6.09 5.95
CA LYS A 237 -8.40 4.68 5.63
C LYS A 237 -7.10 3.94 5.96
N VAL A 238 -7.04 3.30 7.12
CA VAL A 238 -5.86 2.52 7.54
C VAL A 238 -5.79 1.20 6.79
N HIS A 239 -4.67 0.92 6.14
CA HIS A 239 -4.38 -0.35 5.46
C HIS A 239 -3.23 -1.09 6.14
N LEU A 240 -3.40 -2.38 6.44
CA LEU A 240 -2.34 -3.25 6.98
C LEU A 240 -1.74 -4.12 5.88
N PHE A 241 -0.44 -3.93 5.60
CA PHE A 241 0.26 -4.70 4.56
C PHE A 241 0.57 -6.14 4.99
N GLY A 242 0.23 -7.09 4.12
CA GLY A 242 0.51 -8.50 4.32
C GLY A 242 -0.19 -9.12 5.53
N TYR A 243 -1.25 -8.49 6.04
CA TYR A 243 -1.93 -8.92 7.23
C TYR A 243 -2.98 -10.00 6.93
N LYS A 244 -2.69 -11.22 7.40
CA LYS A 244 -3.46 -12.42 7.06
C LYS A 244 -4.76 -12.52 7.86
N THR A 245 -5.68 -13.33 7.34
CA THR A 245 -6.98 -13.64 7.99
C THR A 245 -6.85 -14.16 9.42
N THR A 246 -5.73 -14.79 9.77
CA THR A 246 -5.50 -15.25 11.15
C THR A 246 -5.38 -14.10 12.15
N GLY A 247 -4.73 -13.00 11.77
CA GLY A 247 -4.64 -11.80 12.61
C GLY A 247 -5.95 -10.99 12.63
N LEU A 248 -6.73 -11.05 11.56
CA LEU A 248 -8.04 -10.37 11.45
C LEU A 248 -9.15 -11.01 12.30
N LYS A 249 -8.86 -12.10 13.03
CA LYS A 249 -9.78 -12.65 14.03
C LYS A 249 -9.89 -11.77 15.29
N SER A 250 -8.95 -10.86 15.49
CA SER A 250 -8.99 -9.91 16.60
C SER A 250 -9.86 -8.70 16.24
N ASP A 251 -10.96 -8.50 16.99
CA ASP A 251 -11.84 -7.33 16.82
C ASP A 251 -11.09 -6.02 17.11
N ARG A 252 -10.13 -6.03 18.03
CA ARG A 252 -9.24 -4.88 18.31
C ARG A 252 -8.46 -4.39 17.08
N ILE A 253 -8.34 -5.22 16.04
CA ILE A 253 -7.68 -4.87 14.79
C ILE A 253 -8.71 -4.65 13.69
N LYS A 254 -9.59 -5.62 13.49
CA LYS A 254 -10.56 -5.62 12.40
C LYS A 254 -11.43 -4.35 12.39
N ASP A 255 -11.83 -3.89 13.57
CA ASP A 255 -12.73 -2.75 13.73
C ASP A 255 -12.02 -1.37 13.59
N ARG A 256 -10.70 -1.36 13.47
CA ARG A 256 -9.88 -0.14 13.44
C ARG A 256 -9.18 0.09 12.11
N ILE A 257 -9.26 -0.88 11.21
CA ILE A 257 -8.65 -0.79 9.89
C ILE A 257 -9.72 -0.73 8.80
N TYR A 258 -9.42 -0.02 7.74
CA TYR A 258 -10.28 0.02 6.57
C TYR A 258 -10.04 -1.20 5.67
N SER A 259 -8.77 -1.62 5.53
CA SER A 259 -8.41 -2.74 4.65
C SER A 259 -7.12 -3.44 5.06
N ALA A 260 -6.95 -4.63 4.51
CA ALA A 260 -5.70 -5.39 4.56
C ALA A 260 -5.47 -6.14 3.25
N ASP A 261 -4.27 -6.66 3.06
CA ASP A 261 -3.93 -7.53 1.93
C ASP A 261 -3.19 -8.79 2.35
N SER A 262 -3.14 -9.77 1.48
CA SER A 262 -2.23 -10.91 1.63
C SER A 262 -2.04 -11.70 0.33
N PHE A 263 -0.85 -12.28 0.19
CA PHE A 263 -0.51 -13.32 -0.79
C PHE A 263 -0.66 -14.74 -0.21
N ALA A 264 -1.22 -14.89 1.01
CA ALA A 264 -1.19 -16.15 1.77
C ALA A 264 -1.90 -17.33 1.09
N TYR A 265 -2.92 -17.06 0.26
CA TYR A 265 -3.67 -18.11 -0.44
C TYR A 265 -2.83 -18.92 -1.43
N ASP A 266 -1.76 -18.35 -1.93
CA ASP A 266 -0.89 -18.95 -2.97
C ASP A 266 0.42 -19.50 -2.38
N PHE A 267 0.73 -19.19 -1.13
CA PHE A 267 2.01 -19.52 -0.50
C PHE A 267 2.22 -21.04 -0.34
N THR A 268 1.22 -21.72 0.21
CA THR A 268 1.27 -23.19 0.37
C THR A 268 1.30 -23.89 -0.98
N ASP A 269 0.56 -23.37 -1.94
CA ASP A 269 0.46 -23.91 -3.29
C ASP A 269 1.74 -23.72 -4.11
N ARG A 270 2.47 -22.62 -3.89
CA ARG A 270 3.79 -22.39 -4.50
C ARG A 270 4.86 -23.34 -3.95
N LEU A 271 4.78 -23.68 -2.67
CA LEU A 271 5.72 -24.59 -2.02
C LEU A 271 5.47 -26.06 -2.38
N THR A 272 4.22 -26.46 -2.59
CA THR A 272 3.83 -27.87 -2.77
C THR A 272 3.71 -28.32 -4.21
N SER A 273 3.55 -27.42 -5.18
CA SER A 273 3.42 -27.80 -6.59
C SER A 273 4.12 -26.82 -7.52
N ARG A 274 5.22 -27.26 -8.10
CA ARG A 274 5.93 -26.55 -9.19
C ARG A 274 5.10 -26.36 -10.47
N ILE A 275 3.93 -26.99 -10.58
CA ILE A 275 3.11 -27.03 -11.80
C ILE A 275 1.63 -26.94 -11.43
N ARG A 276 1.14 -25.74 -11.04
CA ARG A 276 -0.31 -25.50 -11.06
C ARG A 276 -0.69 -24.72 -12.31
N LYS A 277 -1.73 -25.20 -12.99
CA LYS A 277 -2.31 -24.46 -14.12
C LYS A 277 -2.80 -23.09 -13.66
N ARG A 278 -2.64 -22.08 -14.51
CA ARG A 278 -3.08 -20.69 -14.24
C ARG A 278 -4.54 -20.61 -13.78
N THR A 279 -5.41 -21.48 -14.32
CA THR A 279 -6.83 -21.61 -13.95
C THR A 279 -7.05 -21.97 -12.48
N ASP A 280 -6.19 -22.82 -11.90
CA ASP A 280 -6.33 -23.26 -10.50
C ASP A 280 -5.98 -22.15 -9.52
N ARG A 281 -4.97 -21.33 -9.88
CA ARG A 281 -4.60 -20.16 -9.10
C ARG A 281 -5.71 -19.11 -9.08
N ILE A 282 -6.37 -18.87 -10.22
CA ILE A 282 -7.52 -17.95 -10.31
C ILE A 282 -8.65 -18.43 -9.41
N LYS A 283 -8.95 -19.73 -9.45
CA LYS A 283 -9.98 -20.33 -8.59
C LYS A 283 -9.63 -20.23 -7.11
N SER A 284 -8.37 -20.47 -6.74
CA SER A 284 -7.90 -20.33 -5.36
C SER A 284 -8.01 -18.88 -4.86
N ALA A 285 -7.58 -17.90 -5.65
CA ALA A 285 -7.69 -16.48 -5.31
C ALA A 285 -9.15 -16.04 -5.12
N ARG A 286 -10.04 -16.49 -6.01
CA ARG A 286 -11.47 -16.23 -5.93
C ARG A 286 -12.10 -16.83 -4.67
N ASN A 287 -11.86 -18.10 -4.43
CA ASN A 287 -12.37 -18.80 -3.25
C ASN A 287 -11.88 -18.17 -1.95
N PHE A 288 -10.63 -17.72 -1.93
CA PHE A 288 -10.07 -17.02 -0.78
C PHE A 288 -10.74 -15.66 -0.55
N GLY A 289 -10.93 -14.85 -1.60
CA GLY A 289 -11.63 -13.58 -1.52
C GLY A 289 -13.08 -13.73 -1.06
N HIS A 290 -13.82 -14.67 -1.63
CA HIS A 290 -15.21 -14.97 -1.22
C HIS A 290 -15.28 -15.43 0.24
N LYS A 291 -14.38 -16.30 0.68
CA LYS A 291 -14.34 -16.78 2.06
C LYS A 291 -14.15 -15.63 3.06
N ILE A 292 -13.34 -14.62 2.72
CA ILE A 292 -13.12 -13.48 3.59
C ILE A 292 -14.37 -12.61 3.67
N VAL A 293 -14.99 -12.32 2.53
CA VAL A 293 -16.22 -11.51 2.47
C VAL A 293 -17.36 -12.21 3.25
N HIS A 294 -17.56 -13.52 3.04
CA HIS A 294 -18.60 -14.27 3.75
C HIS A 294 -18.35 -14.37 5.25
N ASN A 295 -17.13 -14.60 5.70
CA ASN A 295 -16.84 -14.66 7.13
C ASN A 295 -17.03 -13.29 7.82
N ASN A 296 -16.82 -12.20 7.12
CA ASN A 296 -17.06 -10.84 7.64
C ASN A 296 -18.56 -10.50 7.67
N VAL A 297 -19.34 -10.96 6.69
CA VAL A 297 -20.80 -10.74 6.63
C VAL A 297 -21.54 -11.61 7.67
N GLN A 298 -21.09 -12.84 7.90
CA GLN A 298 -21.73 -13.71 8.90
C GLN A 298 -21.50 -13.27 10.34
N THR A 299 -20.37 -12.60 10.64
CA THR A 299 -20.13 -12.02 11.98
C THR A 299 -21.01 -10.78 12.23
N SER A 300 -21.37 -10.03 11.22
CA SER A 300 -22.27 -8.88 11.36
C SER A 300 -23.75 -9.25 11.47
N LEU A 301 -24.15 -10.43 10.97
CA LEU A 301 -25.52 -10.94 11.10
C LEU A 301 -25.77 -11.70 12.43
N ALA A 302 -24.75 -12.09 13.15
CA ALA A 302 -24.85 -12.80 14.44
C ALA A 302 -24.93 -11.85 15.66
N ILE A 303 -24.88 -10.53 15.45
CA ILE A 303 -24.92 -9.49 16.49
C ILE A 303 -26.19 -8.61 16.35
N GLY A 304 -27.09 -8.97 15.43
CA GLY A 304 -28.38 -8.28 15.22
C GLY A 304 -29.54 -9.00 15.91
#